data_ab446229a949a63ed2ab7e6456422f18
#
_entry.id   ab446229a949a63ed2ab7e6456422f18
#
_cell.length_a   1.000
_cell.length_b   1.000
_cell.length_c   1.000
_cell.angle_alpha   90.00
_cell.angle_beta   90.00
_cell.angle_gamma   90.00
#
_symmetry.space_group_name_H-M   'P 1'
#
loop_
_entity.id
_entity.type
_entity.pdbx_description
1 polymer ?
#
loop_
_entity_poly.entity_id
_entity_poly.type
_entity_poly.pdbx_seq_one_letter_code
_entity_poly.pdbx_strand_id
1 'polypeptide(L)'
;MLVNRQLLLPYAIPYLAYVAIASLLGDLVAPEVNYGLRVVVVVLLLAWARRWYCSLRGPRAPALSIAVGLAAGLVGAVLWIGLLTPFVDQRPTAPWSTGSFVLRLAAAGLLVPVFEELLMRGFIFRLALQWDQARRQGDRQALQTALD
;
A
#
# COMPACT_ATOMS: atom_id res chain seq x y z
N MET A 1 0.76 6.30 -25.69
CA MET A 1 0.67 5.37 -24.54
C MET A 1 1.82 5.71 -23.60
N LEU A 2 1.59 5.83 -22.30
CA LEU A 2 2.67 6.00 -21.34
C LEU A 2 3.38 4.65 -21.16
N VAL A 3 4.70 4.68 -21.16
CA VAL A 3 5.55 3.49 -20.99
C VAL A 3 5.49 3.07 -19.51
N ASN A 4 5.55 1.77 -19.21
CA ASN A 4 5.47 1.24 -17.85
C ASN A 4 6.47 1.90 -16.88
N ARG A 5 7.67 2.23 -17.36
CA ARG A 5 8.68 2.96 -16.60
C ARG A 5 8.20 4.33 -16.11
N GLN A 6 7.43 5.06 -16.91
CA GLN A 6 6.86 6.35 -16.54
C GLN A 6 5.72 6.22 -15.51
N LEU A 7 5.04 5.08 -15.53
CA LEU A 7 3.95 4.78 -14.59
C LEU A 7 4.47 4.27 -13.24
N LEU A 8 5.67 3.69 -13.18
CA LEU A 8 6.24 3.17 -11.93
C LEU A 8 6.30 4.24 -10.85
N LEU A 9 6.79 5.43 -11.17
CA LEU A 9 6.95 6.52 -10.21
C LEU A 9 5.63 6.94 -9.54
N PRO A 10 4.55 7.30 -10.28
CA PRO A 10 3.27 7.68 -9.67
C PRO A 10 2.68 6.61 -8.75
N TYR A 11 2.89 5.33 -9.04
CA TYR A 11 2.36 4.24 -8.25
C TYR A 11 3.25 3.85 -7.06
N ALA A 12 4.58 3.94 -7.21
CA ALA A 12 5.53 3.52 -6.17
C ALA A 12 5.88 4.63 -5.17
N ILE A 13 5.94 5.89 -5.60
CA ILE A 13 6.38 7.02 -4.75
C ILE A 13 5.56 7.15 -3.46
N PRO A 14 4.21 7.08 -3.45
CA PRO A 14 3.46 7.19 -2.21
C PRO A 14 3.82 6.12 -1.19
N TYR A 15 3.98 4.86 -1.64
CA TYR A 15 4.43 3.75 -0.79
C TYR A 15 5.84 3.97 -0.25
N LEU A 16 6.79 4.28 -1.15
CA LEU A 16 8.19 4.51 -0.78
C LEU A 16 8.34 5.70 0.18
N ALA A 17 7.60 6.78 -0.03
CA ALA A 17 7.61 7.93 0.87
C ALA A 17 7.08 7.57 2.26
N TYR A 18 5.98 6.80 2.34
CA TYR A 18 5.45 6.34 3.62
C TYR A 18 6.47 5.52 4.41
N VAL A 19 7.12 4.57 3.76
CA VAL A 19 8.15 3.72 4.38
C VAL A 19 9.40 4.53 4.72
N ALA A 20 9.87 5.39 3.82
CA ALA A 20 11.06 6.20 4.04
C ALA A 20 10.90 7.15 5.25
N ILE A 21 9.76 7.85 5.36
CA ILE A 21 9.48 8.71 6.52
C ILE A 21 9.43 7.86 7.80
N ALA A 22 8.85 6.66 7.73
CA ALA A 22 8.81 5.72 8.85
C ALA A 22 10.21 5.37 9.35
N SER A 23 11.09 4.98 8.42
CA SER A 23 12.41 4.47 8.75
C SER A 23 13.42 5.56 9.09
N LEU A 24 13.35 6.71 8.41
CA LEU A 24 14.33 7.78 8.58
C LEU A 24 14.03 8.69 9.78
N LEU A 25 12.74 8.88 10.09
CA LEU A 25 12.31 9.80 11.14
C LEU A 25 11.73 9.09 12.36
N GLY A 26 11.71 7.74 12.38
CA GLY A 26 11.07 6.94 13.43
C GLY A 26 11.55 7.31 14.84
N ASP A 27 12.85 7.45 15.00
CA ASP A 27 13.51 7.72 16.28
C ASP A 27 13.88 9.20 16.49
N LEU A 28 13.67 10.05 15.47
CA LEU A 28 14.10 11.46 15.49
C LEU A 28 12.99 12.42 15.93
N VAL A 29 11.74 12.04 15.77
CA VAL A 29 10.58 12.91 16.05
C VAL A 29 9.51 12.17 16.85
N ALA A 30 8.67 12.94 17.55
CA ALA A 30 7.54 12.36 18.29
C ALA A 30 6.64 11.53 17.36
N PRO A 31 6.06 10.42 17.85
CA PRO A 31 5.20 9.53 17.04
C PRO A 31 4.07 10.25 16.32
N GLU A 32 3.41 11.22 16.96
CA GLU A 32 2.34 12.02 16.38
C GLU A 32 2.84 12.82 15.16
N VAL A 33 4.00 13.44 15.26
CA VAL A 33 4.62 14.21 14.18
C VAL A 33 4.97 13.30 13.03
N ASN A 34 5.57 12.13 13.33
CA ASN A 34 5.95 11.14 12.31
C ASN A 34 4.72 10.64 11.54
N TYR A 35 3.66 10.23 12.24
CA TYR A 35 2.42 9.76 11.58
C TYR A 35 1.69 10.87 10.85
N GLY A 36 1.60 12.07 11.44
CA GLY A 36 1.02 13.24 10.79
C GLY A 36 1.74 13.57 9.48
N LEU A 37 3.07 13.58 9.49
CA LEU A 37 3.87 13.83 8.31
C LEU A 37 3.66 12.77 7.22
N ARG A 38 3.64 11.48 7.58
CA ARG A 38 3.33 10.38 6.64
C ARG A 38 1.98 10.59 5.96
N VAL A 39 0.93 10.87 6.76
CA VAL A 39 -0.42 11.08 6.23
C VAL A 39 -0.43 12.26 5.26
N VAL A 40 0.09 13.42 5.66
CA VAL A 40 0.09 14.62 4.83
C VAL A 40 0.87 14.41 3.53
N VAL A 41 2.10 13.93 3.62
CA VAL A 41 2.96 13.72 2.43
C VAL A 41 2.34 12.72 1.47
N VAL A 42 1.85 11.58 1.97
CA VAL A 42 1.28 10.55 1.10
C VAL A 42 -0.04 11.01 0.47
N VAL A 43 -0.90 11.72 1.20
CA VAL A 43 -2.13 12.30 0.62
C VAL A 43 -1.81 13.28 -0.50
N LEU A 44 -0.81 14.15 -0.31
CA LEU A 44 -0.36 15.08 -1.35
C LEU A 44 0.21 14.34 -2.57
N LEU A 45 1.00 13.29 -2.35
CA LEU A 45 1.55 12.48 -3.43
C LEU A 45 0.45 11.71 -4.19
N LEU A 46 -0.55 11.15 -3.49
CA LEU A 46 -1.70 10.52 -4.12
C LEU A 46 -2.54 11.53 -4.93
N ALA A 47 -2.74 12.73 -4.40
CA ALA A 47 -3.44 13.80 -5.10
C ALA A 47 -2.68 14.26 -6.36
N TRP A 48 -1.35 14.38 -6.27
CA TRP A 48 -0.50 14.68 -7.42
C TRP A 48 -0.56 13.57 -8.47
N ALA A 49 -0.45 12.31 -8.04
CA ALA A 49 -0.40 11.15 -8.92
C ALA A 49 -1.76 10.73 -9.51
N ARG A 50 -2.89 11.28 -9.01
CA ARG A 50 -4.27 10.87 -9.39
C ARG A 50 -4.52 10.80 -10.90
N ARG A 51 -3.87 11.66 -11.68
CA ARG A 51 -4.04 11.73 -13.16
C ARG A 51 -3.47 10.50 -13.89
N TRP A 52 -2.57 9.76 -13.27
CA TRP A 52 -1.95 8.55 -13.83
C TRP A 52 -2.63 7.27 -13.36
N TYR A 53 -3.48 7.35 -12.32
CA TYR A 53 -4.12 6.16 -11.79
C TYR A 53 -5.21 5.65 -12.72
N CYS A 54 -5.26 4.31 -12.84
CA CYS A 54 -6.37 3.66 -13.50
C CYS A 54 -7.66 3.78 -12.69
N SER A 55 -8.80 3.79 -13.38
CA SER A 55 -10.10 3.71 -12.70
C SER A 55 -10.22 2.37 -11.97
N LEU A 56 -10.27 2.43 -10.64
CA LEU A 56 -10.59 1.29 -9.80
C LEU A 56 -12.12 1.15 -9.77
N ARG A 57 -12.67 0.32 -10.64
CA ARG A 57 -14.09 0.01 -10.60
C ARG A 57 -14.35 -0.86 -9.38
N GLY A 58 -15.31 -0.45 -8.56
CA GLY A 58 -15.76 -1.21 -7.40
C GLY A 58 -16.37 -2.56 -7.78
N PRO A 59 -16.55 -3.46 -6.80
CA PRO A 59 -17.11 -4.77 -7.01
C PRO A 59 -18.58 -4.69 -7.42
N ARG A 60 -19.06 -5.69 -8.18
CA ARG A 60 -20.47 -5.78 -8.60
C ARG A 60 -21.44 -5.96 -7.44
N ALA A 61 -20.99 -6.54 -6.33
CA ALA A 61 -21.76 -6.75 -5.11
C ALA A 61 -21.03 -6.11 -3.90
N PRO A 62 -21.17 -4.79 -3.67
CA PRO A 62 -20.38 -4.08 -2.66
C PRO A 62 -20.63 -4.61 -1.24
N ALA A 63 -21.87 -4.91 -0.87
CA ALA A 63 -22.19 -5.43 0.46
C ALA A 63 -21.52 -6.79 0.75
N LEU A 64 -21.57 -7.71 -0.21
CA LEU A 64 -20.89 -9.00 -0.07
C LEU A 64 -19.37 -8.83 0.00
N SER A 65 -18.81 -7.94 -0.81
CA SER A 65 -17.36 -7.67 -0.81
C SER A 65 -16.89 -7.08 0.51
N ILE A 66 -17.68 -6.19 1.12
CA ILE A 66 -17.41 -5.64 2.46
C ILE A 66 -17.49 -6.75 3.51
N ALA A 67 -18.53 -7.59 3.49
CA ALA A 67 -18.69 -8.68 4.45
C ALA A 67 -17.54 -9.69 4.37
N VAL A 68 -17.17 -10.11 3.15
CA VAL A 68 -16.03 -11.01 2.93
C VAL A 68 -14.71 -10.34 3.35
N GLY A 69 -14.51 -9.06 3.04
CA GLY A 69 -13.33 -8.30 3.44
C GLY A 69 -13.18 -8.20 4.95
N LEU A 70 -14.27 -7.91 5.66
CA LEU A 70 -14.29 -7.86 7.13
C LEU A 70 -13.98 -9.24 7.75
N ALA A 71 -14.62 -10.30 7.25
CA ALA A 71 -14.37 -11.65 7.72
C ALA A 71 -12.92 -12.08 7.48
N ALA A 72 -12.39 -11.86 6.28
CA ALA A 72 -11.00 -12.15 5.93
C ALA A 72 -10.01 -11.31 6.77
N GLY A 73 -10.31 -10.03 6.99
CA GLY A 73 -9.51 -9.15 7.84
C GLY A 73 -9.46 -9.63 9.29
N LEU A 74 -10.60 -10.05 9.85
CA LEU A 74 -10.67 -10.61 11.20
C LEU A 74 -9.85 -11.91 11.32
N VAL A 75 -10.04 -12.83 10.39
CA VAL A 75 -9.25 -14.08 10.34
C VAL A 75 -7.76 -13.78 10.21
N GLY A 76 -7.39 -12.86 9.30
CA GLY A 76 -6.00 -12.42 9.14
C GLY A 76 -5.40 -11.82 10.41
N ALA A 77 -6.16 -10.98 11.12
CA ALA A 77 -5.73 -10.39 12.39
C ALA A 77 -5.49 -11.45 13.48
N VAL A 78 -6.41 -12.42 13.62
CA VAL A 78 -6.27 -13.52 14.58
C VAL A 78 -5.04 -14.37 14.24
N LEU A 79 -4.85 -14.74 12.98
CA LEU A 79 -3.69 -15.49 12.52
C LEU A 79 -2.39 -14.70 12.75
N TRP A 80 -2.37 -13.41 12.44
CA TRP A 80 -1.21 -12.55 12.63
C TRP A 80 -0.81 -12.46 14.11
N ILE A 81 -1.77 -12.20 14.99
CA ILE A 81 -1.54 -12.17 16.44
C ILE A 81 -1.03 -13.52 16.93
N GLY A 82 -1.68 -14.62 16.55
CA GLY A 82 -1.28 -15.97 16.96
C GLY A 82 0.12 -16.35 16.52
N LEU A 83 0.51 -15.98 15.29
CA LEU A 83 1.83 -16.27 14.73
C LEU A 83 2.92 -15.37 15.34
N LEU A 84 2.62 -14.11 15.64
CA LEU A 84 3.61 -13.18 16.18
C LEU A 84 3.81 -13.30 17.69
N THR A 85 2.78 -13.68 18.44
CA THR A 85 2.84 -13.73 19.91
C THR A 85 4.09 -14.46 20.46
N PRO A 86 4.55 -15.58 19.88
CA PRO A 86 5.75 -16.27 20.37
C PRO A 86 7.06 -15.49 20.16
N PHE A 87 7.07 -14.51 19.24
CA PHE A 87 8.28 -13.78 18.82
C PHE A 87 8.31 -12.34 19.33
N VAL A 88 7.22 -11.87 19.95
CA VAL A 88 7.13 -10.50 20.47
C VAL A 88 7.61 -10.49 21.93
N ASP A 89 8.64 -9.70 22.19
CA ASP A 89 9.08 -9.40 23.56
C ASP A 89 7.95 -8.71 24.33
N GLN A 90 7.47 -9.33 25.40
CA GLN A 90 6.39 -8.81 26.25
C GLN A 90 6.88 -7.73 27.23
N ARG A 91 7.84 -6.90 26.83
CA ARG A 91 8.28 -5.78 27.65
C ARG A 91 7.16 -4.74 27.75
N PRO A 92 6.89 -4.23 28.96
CA PRO A 92 5.91 -3.16 29.12
C PRO A 92 6.38 -1.94 28.32
N THR A 93 5.64 -1.62 27.26
CA THR A 93 5.85 -0.41 26.48
C THR A 93 4.92 0.68 27.01
N ALA A 94 5.39 1.93 26.99
CA ALA A 94 4.53 3.06 27.35
C ALA A 94 3.29 3.07 26.46
N PRO A 95 2.10 3.29 27.02
CA PRO A 95 0.88 3.36 26.23
C PRO A 95 0.95 4.52 25.24
N TRP A 96 0.42 4.31 24.05
CA TRP A 96 0.33 5.39 23.06
C TRP A 96 -0.63 6.48 23.51
N SER A 97 -0.31 7.71 23.19
CA SER A 97 -1.30 8.79 23.31
C SER A 97 -2.51 8.51 22.42
N THR A 98 -3.68 9.02 22.81
CA THR A 98 -4.89 8.90 21.98
C THR A 98 -4.68 9.48 20.57
N GLY A 99 -3.91 10.57 20.45
CA GLY A 99 -3.55 11.17 19.17
C GLY A 99 -2.73 10.24 18.29
N SER A 100 -1.67 9.64 18.83
CA SER A 100 -0.86 8.64 18.13
C SER A 100 -1.69 7.45 17.68
N PHE A 101 -2.57 6.94 18.54
CA PHE A 101 -3.43 5.80 18.21
C PHE A 101 -4.36 6.12 17.04
N VAL A 102 -5.07 7.25 17.08
CA VAL A 102 -6.02 7.65 16.03
C VAL A 102 -5.30 7.89 14.70
N LEU A 103 -4.17 8.60 14.70
CA LEU A 103 -3.37 8.84 13.49
C LEU A 103 -2.86 7.52 12.89
N ARG A 104 -2.40 6.60 13.73
CA ARG A 104 -1.91 5.30 13.30
C ARG A 104 -3.02 4.43 12.72
N LEU A 105 -4.19 4.42 13.37
CA LEU A 105 -5.36 3.70 12.89
C LEU A 105 -5.84 4.25 11.55
N ALA A 106 -5.92 5.58 11.40
CA ALA A 106 -6.29 6.23 10.14
C ALA A 106 -5.26 5.93 9.03
N ALA A 107 -3.97 6.03 9.33
CA ALA A 107 -2.93 5.73 8.35
C ALA A 107 -2.96 4.25 7.94
N ALA A 108 -2.96 3.32 8.88
CA ALA A 108 -2.91 1.89 8.59
C ALA A 108 -4.24 1.35 8.02
N GLY A 109 -5.38 1.85 8.50
CA GLY A 109 -6.70 1.35 8.09
C GLY A 109 -7.25 1.97 6.81
N LEU A 110 -6.85 3.20 6.47
CA LEU A 110 -7.39 3.89 5.30
C LEU A 110 -6.31 4.18 4.25
N LEU A 111 -5.20 4.81 4.66
CA LEU A 111 -4.22 5.31 3.71
C LEU A 111 -3.35 4.19 3.12
N VAL A 112 -2.86 3.28 3.98
CA VAL A 112 -2.01 2.15 3.54
C VAL A 112 -2.74 1.26 2.53
N PRO A 113 -3.98 0.78 2.78
CA PRO A 113 -4.70 -0.02 1.79
C PRO A 113 -4.91 0.69 0.45
N VAL A 114 -5.13 2.01 0.44
CA VAL A 114 -5.33 2.76 -0.80
C VAL A 114 -4.09 2.74 -1.68
N PHE A 115 -2.93 3.11 -1.16
CA PHE A 115 -1.73 3.14 -2.00
C PHE A 115 -1.19 1.74 -2.30
N GLU A 116 -1.37 0.75 -1.43
CA GLU A 116 -1.03 -0.65 -1.71
C GLU A 116 -1.91 -1.21 -2.82
N GLU A 117 -3.21 -0.96 -2.78
CA GLU A 117 -4.14 -1.39 -3.82
C GLU A 117 -3.81 -0.74 -5.17
N LEU A 118 -3.50 0.56 -5.18
CA LEU A 118 -3.05 1.26 -6.37
C LEU A 118 -1.76 0.65 -6.92
N LEU A 119 -0.75 0.41 -6.08
CA LEU A 119 0.51 -0.18 -6.50
C LEU A 119 0.31 -1.62 -7.01
N MET A 120 -0.39 -2.46 -6.25
CA MET A 120 -0.57 -3.87 -6.60
C MET A 120 -1.47 -4.06 -7.82
N ARG A 121 -2.72 -3.56 -7.78
CA ARG A 121 -3.66 -3.74 -8.89
C ARG A 121 -3.42 -2.75 -10.03
N GLY A 122 -3.07 -1.53 -9.70
CA GLY A 122 -2.87 -0.49 -10.70
C GLY A 122 -1.61 -0.70 -11.53
N PHE A 123 -0.55 -1.26 -10.95
CA PHE A 123 0.73 -1.40 -11.62
C PHE A 123 1.24 -2.86 -11.67
N ILE A 124 1.52 -3.50 -10.52
CA ILE A 124 2.24 -4.78 -10.47
C ILE A 124 1.47 -5.90 -11.19
N PHE A 125 0.19 -6.09 -10.93
CA PHE A 125 -0.60 -7.13 -11.59
C PHE A 125 -0.75 -6.88 -13.10
N ARG A 126 -0.85 -5.62 -13.52
CA ARG A 126 -0.90 -5.29 -14.95
C ARG A 126 0.42 -5.61 -15.64
N LEU A 127 1.53 -5.25 -15.02
CA LEU A 127 2.86 -5.58 -15.52
C LEU A 127 3.05 -7.10 -15.61
N ALA A 128 2.65 -7.84 -14.58
CA ALA A 128 2.74 -9.30 -14.57
C ALA A 128 1.88 -9.94 -15.68
N LEU A 129 0.68 -9.44 -15.93
CA LEU A 129 -0.18 -9.91 -17.02
C LEU A 129 0.42 -9.63 -18.39
N GLN A 130 0.97 -8.42 -18.60
CA GLN A 130 1.64 -8.08 -19.86
C GLN A 130 2.86 -8.97 -20.09
N TRP A 131 3.65 -9.20 -19.04
CA TRP A 131 4.79 -10.10 -19.08
C TRP A 131 4.39 -11.53 -19.43
N ASP A 132 3.37 -12.10 -18.77
CA ASP A 132 2.89 -13.45 -19.05
C ASP A 132 2.36 -13.60 -20.49
N GLN A 133 1.62 -12.61 -20.98
CA GLN A 133 1.12 -12.58 -22.35
C GLN A 133 2.27 -12.54 -23.38
N ALA A 134 3.24 -11.66 -23.18
CA ALA A 134 4.41 -11.55 -24.07
C ALA A 134 5.23 -12.87 -24.07
N ARG A 135 5.39 -13.48 -22.90
CA ARG A 135 6.07 -14.77 -22.75
C ARG A 135 5.36 -15.89 -23.50
N ARG A 136 4.05 -15.98 -23.39
CA ARG A 136 3.24 -17.02 -24.08
C ARG A 136 3.24 -16.85 -25.60
N GLN A 137 3.35 -15.61 -26.07
CA GLN A 137 3.44 -15.32 -27.50
C GLN A 137 4.85 -15.54 -28.07
N GLY A 138 5.84 -15.81 -27.22
CA GLY A 138 7.25 -15.96 -27.63
C GLY A 138 7.89 -14.68 -28.14
N ASP A 139 7.25 -13.52 -27.85
CA ASP A 139 7.72 -12.21 -28.30
C ASP A 139 8.79 -11.67 -27.33
N ARG A 140 10.07 -11.91 -27.70
CA ARG A 140 11.21 -11.42 -26.93
C ARG A 140 11.30 -9.89 -26.91
N GLN A 141 10.83 -9.24 -27.95
CA GLN A 141 10.86 -7.78 -28.06
C GLN A 141 9.80 -7.16 -27.12
N ALA A 142 8.61 -7.75 -27.03
CA ALA A 142 7.58 -7.33 -26.07
C ALA A 142 8.03 -7.57 -24.61
N LEU A 143 8.82 -8.60 -24.33
CA LEU A 143 9.40 -8.82 -23.00
C LEU A 143 10.41 -7.73 -22.61
N GLN A 144 11.22 -7.26 -23.54
CA GLN A 144 12.16 -6.16 -23.31
C GLN A 144 11.43 -4.83 -23.13
N THR A 145 10.42 -4.57 -23.95
CA THR A 145 9.65 -3.31 -23.90
C THR A 145 8.59 -3.27 -22.78
N ALA A 146 8.25 -4.41 -22.17
CA ALA A 146 7.31 -4.42 -21.04
C ALA A 146 7.84 -3.68 -19.79
N LEU A 147 9.17 -3.54 -19.68
CA LEU A 147 9.82 -2.80 -18.59
C LEU A 147 10.24 -1.38 -19.00
N ASP A 148 10.29 -1.08 -20.29
CA ASP A 148 10.55 0.26 -20.82
C ASP A 148 9.25 1.06 -20.97
#